data_0342b5e4655a76b22bd1f7635d86377a
#
_entry.id   0342b5e4655a76b22bd1f7635d86377a
#
_cell.length_a   1.000
_cell.length_b   1.000
_cell.length_c   1.000
_cell.angle_alpha   90.00
_cell.angle_beta   90.00
_cell.angle_gamma   90.00
#
_symmetry.space_group_name_H-M   'P 1'
#
loop_
_entity.id
_entity.type
_entity.pdbx_description
1 polymer ?
#
loop_
_entity_poly.entity_id
_entity_poly.type
_entity_poly.pdbx_seq_one_letter_code
_entity_poly.pdbx_strand_id
1 'polypeptide(L)'
;MFEQLFGRGLVFTFEGLLVASVLVHLPFAVQPMQRGFEAIAPEVRDAAAVSGLAPWQVLWRIDLPLAWPGVVTAMVLTFAHTLGEFGVVLMVGGSIAGETRTAAISIYDSVQSFDNRAAGAMSALLLGFALVALALTYRLSARVGRR
;
A
#
# COMPACT_ATOMS: atom_id res chain seq x y z
N MET A 1 -13.89 -14.66 -20.12
CA MET A 1 -12.54 -15.26 -19.91
C MET A 1 -12.24 -15.52 -18.43
N PHE A 2 -12.39 -14.56 -17.52
CA PHE A 2 -12.19 -14.76 -16.07
C PHE A 2 -13.29 -15.62 -15.41
N GLU A 3 -14.54 -15.42 -15.76
CA GLU A 3 -15.67 -16.25 -15.27
C GLU A 3 -15.53 -17.72 -15.68
N GLN A 4 -14.90 -18.00 -16.82
CA GLN A 4 -14.65 -19.36 -17.30
C GLN A 4 -13.49 -20.05 -16.56
N LEU A 5 -12.58 -19.27 -15.98
CA LEU A 5 -11.42 -19.80 -15.22
C LEU A 5 -11.72 -20.00 -13.72
N PHE A 6 -12.56 -19.16 -13.12
CA PHE A 6 -12.80 -19.16 -11.68
C PHE A 6 -14.27 -19.43 -11.29
N GLY A 7 -15.19 -19.59 -12.26
CA GLY A 7 -16.60 -19.94 -12.03
C GLY A 7 -17.42 -18.89 -11.28
N ARG A 8 -16.85 -17.70 -11.02
CA ARG A 8 -17.49 -16.56 -10.34
C ARG A 8 -17.07 -15.24 -10.97
N GLY A 9 -17.97 -14.27 -11.05
CA GLY A 9 -17.63 -12.89 -11.41
C GLY A 9 -16.75 -12.24 -10.34
N LEU A 10 -15.80 -11.40 -10.74
CA LEU A 10 -14.95 -10.64 -9.81
C LEU A 10 -15.67 -9.46 -9.16
N VAL A 11 -16.76 -9.00 -9.77
CA VAL A 11 -17.54 -7.85 -9.27
C VAL A 11 -18.31 -8.28 -8.04
N PHE A 12 -18.33 -7.43 -7.01
CA PHE A 12 -18.99 -7.66 -5.72
C PHE A 12 -18.45 -8.84 -4.92
N THR A 13 -17.16 -9.19 -5.13
CA THR A 13 -16.47 -10.21 -4.35
C THR A 13 -15.22 -9.63 -3.69
N PHE A 14 -14.79 -10.24 -2.58
CA PHE A 14 -13.55 -9.84 -1.89
C PHE A 14 -12.32 -9.99 -2.79
N GLU A 15 -12.25 -11.06 -3.57
CA GLU A 15 -11.15 -11.33 -4.51
C GLU A 15 -11.08 -10.25 -5.59
N GLY A 16 -12.21 -9.86 -6.14
CA GLY A 16 -12.27 -8.77 -7.14
C GLY A 16 -11.85 -7.44 -6.56
N LEU A 17 -12.29 -7.13 -5.33
CA LEU A 17 -11.87 -5.95 -4.60
C LEU A 17 -10.36 -5.94 -4.35
N LEU A 18 -9.79 -7.08 -3.95
CA LEU A 18 -8.35 -7.21 -3.72
C LEU A 18 -7.54 -6.96 -4.99
N VAL A 19 -7.93 -7.59 -6.10
CA VAL A 19 -7.26 -7.40 -7.40
C VAL A 19 -7.33 -5.95 -7.86
N ALA A 20 -8.52 -5.34 -7.79
CA ALA A 20 -8.69 -3.94 -8.16
C ALA A 20 -7.85 -3.00 -7.29
N SER A 21 -7.85 -3.22 -5.97
CA SER A 21 -7.05 -2.44 -5.03
C SER A 21 -5.55 -2.55 -5.32
N VAL A 22 -5.04 -3.75 -5.58
CA VAL A 22 -3.62 -3.95 -5.93
C VAL A 22 -3.28 -3.17 -7.20
N LEU A 23 -4.09 -3.29 -8.26
CA LEU A 23 -3.83 -2.61 -9.53
C LEU A 23 -3.82 -1.08 -9.40
N VAL A 24 -4.77 -0.52 -8.67
CA VAL A 24 -4.89 0.94 -8.50
C VAL A 24 -3.76 1.49 -7.62
N HIS A 25 -3.34 0.75 -6.60
CA HIS A 25 -2.28 1.19 -5.70
C HIS A 25 -0.86 0.86 -6.20
N LEU A 26 -0.73 0.07 -7.26
CA LEU A 26 0.57 -0.29 -7.84
C LEU A 26 1.48 0.91 -8.13
N PRO A 27 1.01 2.01 -8.76
CA PRO A 27 1.84 3.18 -9.01
C PRO A 27 2.38 3.83 -7.74
N PHE A 28 1.58 3.86 -6.66
CA PHE A 28 1.98 4.43 -5.36
C PHE A 28 3.06 3.60 -4.66
N ALA A 29 3.14 2.31 -4.96
CA ALA A 29 4.20 1.44 -4.48
C ALA A 29 5.45 1.53 -5.38
N VAL A 30 5.26 1.44 -6.69
CA VAL A 30 6.38 1.33 -7.65
C VAL A 30 7.19 2.61 -7.75
N GLN A 31 6.55 3.79 -7.85
CA GLN A 31 7.25 5.04 -8.07
C GLN A 31 8.28 5.40 -6.97
N PRO A 32 7.93 5.36 -5.67
CA PRO A 32 8.90 5.67 -4.63
C PRO A 32 10.01 4.61 -4.52
N MET A 33 9.69 3.33 -4.75
CA MET A 33 10.70 2.27 -4.79
C MET A 33 11.68 2.51 -5.94
N GLN A 34 11.18 2.78 -7.14
CA GLN A 34 12.00 3.07 -8.31
C GLN A 34 12.97 4.22 -8.02
N ARG A 35 12.47 5.34 -7.48
CA ARG A 35 13.31 6.47 -7.08
C ARG A 35 14.36 6.10 -6.04
N GLY A 36 14.05 5.21 -5.10
CA GLY A 36 14.99 4.70 -4.13
C GLY A 36 16.15 3.93 -4.78
N PHE A 37 15.84 3.10 -5.79
CA PHE A 37 16.87 2.36 -6.54
C PHE A 37 17.64 3.25 -7.51
N GLU A 38 17.02 4.24 -8.12
CA GLU A 38 17.66 5.21 -9.03
C GLU A 38 18.62 6.15 -8.29
N ALA A 39 18.38 6.41 -7.01
CA ALA A 39 19.25 7.25 -6.19
C ALA A 39 20.57 6.59 -5.82
N ILE A 40 20.74 5.29 -6.07
CA ILE A 40 22.00 4.59 -5.83
C ILE A 40 23.01 4.97 -6.92
N ALA A 41 24.15 5.56 -6.51
CA ALA A 41 25.19 5.98 -7.43
C ALA A 41 25.72 4.78 -8.23
N PRO A 42 25.91 4.92 -9.56
CA PRO A 42 26.41 3.83 -10.42
C PRO A 42 27.75 3.25 -9.92
N GLU A 43 28.61 4.07 -9.37
CA GLU A 43 29.93 3.71 -8.87
C GLU A 43 29.86 2.65 -7.75
N VAL A 44 28.78 2.63 -6.99
CA VAL A 44 28.55 1.62 -5.95
C VAL A 44 28.34 0.23 -6.58
N ARG A 45 27.58 0.17 -7.67
CA ARG A 45 27.34 -1.06 -8.42
C ARG A 45 28.58 -1.53 -9.17
N ASP A 46 29.34 -0.58 -9.72
CA ASP A 46 30.60 -0.88 -10.42
C ASP A 46 31.62 -1.44 -9.44
N ALA A 47 31.77 -0.85 -8.26
CA ALA A 47 32.65 -1.37 -7.22
C ALA A 47 32.24 -2.79 -6.76
N ALA A 48 30.96 -3.05 -6.66
CA ALA A 48 30.44 -4.39 -6.32
C ALA A 48 30.76 -5.42 -7.42
N ALA A 49 30.63 -5.03 -8.69
CA ALA A 49 30.94 -5.88 -9.84
C ALA A 49 32.44 -6.21 -9.88
N VAL A 50 33.33 -5.23 -9.67
CA VAL A 50 34.78 -5.44 -9.59
C VAL A 50 35.18 -6.35 -8.41
N SER A 51 34.39 -6.30 -7.32
CA SER A 51 34.57 -7.18 -6.16
C SER A 51 34.07 -8.62 -6.40
N GLY A 52 33.59 -8.95 -7.60
CA GLY A 52 33.14 -10.30 -7.97
C GLY A 52 31.80 -10.72 -7.37
N LEU A 53 31.00 -9.78 -6.89
CA LEU A 53 29.68 -10.09 -6.36
C LEU A 53 28.72 -10.47 -7.48
N ALA A 54 27.98 -11.57 -7.30
CA ALA A 54 26.93 -11.96 -8.21
C ALA A 54 25.75 -10.95 -8.17
N PRO A 55 24.99 -10.74 -9.28
CA PRO A 55 23.93 -9.75 -9.34
C PRO A 55 22.88 -9.86 -8.22
N TRP A 56 22.52 -11.08 -7.82
CA TRP A 56 21.59 -11.31 -6.73
C TRP A 56 22.18 -10.92 -5.35
N GLN A 57 23.51 -11.02 -5.17
CA GLN A 57 24.21 -10.56 -3.96
C GLN A 57 24.24 -9.03 -3.89
N VAL A 58 24.44 -8.38 -5.04
CA VAL A 58 24.35 -6.92 -5.15
C VAL A 58 22.94 -6.45 -4.77
N LEU A 59 21.90 -7.08 -5.31
CA LEU A 59 20.52 -6.74 -5.01
C LEU A 59 20.24 -6.81 -3.49
N TRP A 60 20.56 -7.92 -2.84
CA TRP A 60 20.20 -8.14 -1.44
C TRP A 60 21.12 -7.44 -0.43
N ARG A 61 22.42 -7.29 -0.73
CA ARG A 61 23.41 -6.74 0.20
C ARG A 61 23.67 -5.25 0.02
N ILE A 62 23.38 -4.70 -1.15
CA ILE A 62 23.73 -3.33 -1.52
C ILE A 62 22.45 -2.57 -1.93
N ASP A 63 21.80 -2.97 -3.02
CA ASP A 63 20.72 -2.20 -3.61
C ASP A 63 19.52 -2.09 -2.65
N LEU A 64 19.05 -3.20 -2.10
CA LEU A 64 17.88 -3.21 -1.24
C LEU A 64 18.08 -2.43 0.08
N PRO A 65 19.21 -2.58 0.80
CA PRO A 65 19.50 -1.74 1.96
C PRO A 65 19.61 -0.25 1.65
N LEU A 66 20.24 0.11 0.53
CA LEU A 66 20.38 1.52 0.12
C LEU A 66 19.06 2.11 -0.38
N ALA A 67 18.24 1.33 -1.10
CA ALA A 67 16.91 1.73 -1.55
C ALA A 67 15.85 1.68 -0.44
N TRP A 68 16.17 1.18 0.76
CA TRP A 68 15.22 0.98 1.85
C TRP A 68 14.35 2.19 2.18
N PRO A 69 14.87 3.45 2.19
CA PRO A 69 14.04 4.64 2.39
C PRO A 69 12.92 4.77 1.34
N GLY A 70 13.20 4.42 0.09
CA GLY A 70 12.21 4.40 -0.98
C GLY A 70 11.14 3.32 -0.78
N VAL A 71 11.55 2.12 -0.32
CA VAL A 71 10.62 1.03 0.02
C VAL A 71 9.67 1.44 1.14
N VAL A 72 10.19 2.09 2.18
CA VAL A 72 9.36 2.59 3.28
C VAL A 72 8.40 3.67 2.83
N THR A 73 8.88 4.60 2.01
CA THR A 73 8.01 5.64 1.43
C THR A 73 6.88 5.01 0.62
N ALA A 74 7.17 3.99 -0.18
CA ALA A 74 6.17 3.22 -0.92
C ALA A 74 5.14 2.58 0.00
N MET A 75 5.58 1.91 1.07
CA MET A 75 4.68 1.29 2.05
C MET A 75 3.76 2.31 2.71
N VAL A 76 4.31 3.45 3.14
CA VAL A 76 3.56 4.54 3.79
C VAL A 76 2.52 5.13 2.84
N LEU A 77 2.91 5.45 1.61
CA LEU A 77 2.01 6.06 0.63
C LEU A 77 0.90 5.08 0.22
N THR A 78 1.24 3.84 -0.08
CA THR A 78 0.26 2.80 -0.43
C THR A 78 -0.72 2.59 0.70
N PHE A 79 -0.24 2.46 1.94
CA PHE A 79 -1.09 2.28 3.12
C PHE A 79 -2.04 3.47 3.32
N ALA A 80 -1.52 4.71 3.26
CA ALA A 80 -2.33 5.90 3.43
C ALA A 80 -3.42 6.03 2.35
N HIS A 81 -3.06 5.72 1.10
CA HIS A 81 -4.01 5.73 -0.02
C HIS A 81 -5.08 4.67 0.13
N THR A 82 -4.70 3.43 0.49
CA THR A 82 -5.65 2.31 0.67
C THR A 82 -6.66 2.58 1.79
N LEU A 83 -6.25 3.24 2.88
CA LEU A 83 -7.16 3.58 3.97
C LEU A 83 -8.27 4.57 3.56
N GLY A 84 -7.93 5.50 2.65
CA GLY A 84 -8.87 6.49 2.14
C GLY A 84 -9.59 6.08 0.86
N GLU A 85 -9.28 4.89 0.31
CA GLU A 85 -9.85 4.45 -0.95
C GLU A 85 -11.35 4.14 -0.79
N PHE A 86 -12.13 4.89 -1.54
CA PHE A 86 -13.59 4.80 -1.52
C PHE A 86 -14.14 4.43 -2.91
N GLY A 87 -13.67 5.12 -3.96
CA GLY A 87 -14.25 5.04 -5.29
C GLY A 87 -14.17 3.66 -5.90
N VAL A 88 -12.98 3.10 -6.01
CA VAL A 88 -12.77 1.77 -6.60
C VAL A 88 -13.38 0.68 -5.73
N VAL A 89 -13.28 0.82 -4.40
CA VAL A 89 -13.86 -0.14 -3.45
C VAL A 89 -15.37 -0.20 -3.61
N LEU A 90 -16.04 0.95 -3.72
CA LEU A 90 -17.49 1.00 -3.93
C LEU A 90 -17.92 0.48 -5.30
N MET A 91 -17.17 0.83 -6.36
CA MET A 91 -17.51 0.43 -7.74
C MET A 91 -17.29 -1.05 -8.00
N VAL A 92 -16.25 -1.65 -7.45
CA VAL A 92 -15.89 -3.06 -7.70
C VAL A 92 -16.43 -3.98 -6.61
N GLY A 93 -16.32 -3.57 -5.35
CA GLY A 93 -16.73 -4.38 -4.19
C GLY A 93 -18.18 -4.14 -3.75
N GLY A 94 -18.74 -2.99 -4.06
CA GLY A 94 -20.02 -2.57 -3.52
C GLY A 94 -19.94 -2.28 -2.02
N SER A 95 -21.06 -2.41 -1.32
CA SER A 95 -21.15 -2.21 0.14
C SER A 95 -21.79 -3.43 0.80
N ILE A 96 -21.22 -4.63 0.58
CA ILE A 96 -21.75 -5.87 1.13
C ILE A 96 -21.23 -6.05 2.56
N ALA A 97 -22.15 -6.03 3.52
CA ALA A 97 -21.81 -6.19 4.93
C ALA A 97 -21.15 -7.55 5.20
N GLY A 98 -20.00 -7.54 5.86
CA GLY A 98 -19.24 -8.76 6.18
C GLY A 98 -18.33 -9.28 5.04
N GLU A 99 -18.41 -8.72 3.83
CA GLU A 99 -17.61 -9.14 2.69
C GLU A 99 -16.75 -8.01 2.12
N THR A 100 -17.36 -6.97 1.57
CA THR A 100 -16.65 -5.90 0.83
C THR A 100 -16.82 -4.51 1.43
N ARG A 101 -17.63 -4.35 2.49
CA ARG A 101 -17.82 -3.07 3.15
C ARG A 101 -16.57 -2.68 3.93
N THR A 102 -15.89 -1.62 3.50
CA THR A 102 -14.74 -1.04 4.20
C THR A 102 -15.15 0.02 5.22
N ALA A 103 -14.19 0.44 6.06
CA ALA A 103 -14.40 1.53 7.01
C ALA A 103 -14.76 2.85 6.30
N ALA A 104 -14.11 3.16 5.17
CA ALA A 104 -14.42 4.35 4.38
C ALA A 104 -15.86 4.33 3.85
N ILE A 105 -16.34 3.19 3.35
CA ILE A 105 -17.73 3.02 2.92
C ILE A 105 -18.70 3.17 4.10
N SER A 106 -18.38 2.58 5.26
CA SER A 106 -19.23 2.68 6.45
C SER A 106 -19.37 4.12 6.95
N ILE A 107 -18.28 4.91 6.88
CA ILE A 107 -18.32 6.34 7.20
C ILE A 107 -19.23 7.09 6.22
N TYR A 108 -19.08 6.81 4.93
CA TYR A 108 -19.90 7.41 3.89
C TYR A 108 -21.39 7.08 4.09
N ASP A 109 -21.75 5.83 4.32
CA ASP A 109 -23.13 5.38 4.55
C ASP A 109 -23.73 6.09 5.78
N SER A 110 -22.93 6.30 6.85
CA SER A 110 -23.37 7.04 8.03
C SER A 110 -23.63 8.52 7.75
N VAL A 111 -22.77 9.15 6.93
CA VAL A 111 -23.02 10.54 6.48
C VAL A 111 -24.30 10.63 5.65
N GLN A 112 -24.50 9.70 4.73
CA GLN A 112 -25.70 9.68 3.86
C GLN A 112 -26.99 9.42 4.64
N SER A 113 -26.92 8.68 5.75
CA SER A 113 -28.05 8.46 6.66
C SER A 113 -28.24 9.55 7.72
N PHE A 114 -27.48 10.65 7.63
CA PHE A 114 -27.46 11.76 8.58
C PHE A 114 -27.08 11.38 10.02
N ASP A 115 -26.42 10.21 10.22
CA ASP A 115 -25.84 9.84 11.50
C ASP A 115 -24.43 10.43 11.64
N ASN A 116 -24.38 11.74 11.83
CA ASN A 116 -23.12 12.49 11.98
C ASN A 116 -22.31 12.05 13.21
N ARG A 117 -22.97 11.47 14.22
CA ARG A 117 -22.28 10.99 15.42
C ARG A 117 -21.50 9.72 15.14
N ALA A 118 -22.11 8.75 14.50
CA ALA A 118 -21.44 7.52 14.08
C ALA A 118 -20.33 7.81 13.05
N ALA A 119 -20.62 8.64 12.04
CA ALA A 119 -19.64 9.06 11.04
C ALA A 119 -18.41 9.73 11.69
N GLY A 120 -18.62 10.67 12.60
CA GLY A 120 -17.54 11.36 13.31
C GLY A 120 -16.70 10.43 14.17
N ALA A 121 -17.34 9.51 14.91
CA ALA A 121 -16.62 8.54 15.74
C ALA A 121 -15.77 7.58 14.89
N MET A 122 -16.32 7.03 13.81
CA MET A 122 -15.59 6.13 12.90
C MET A 122 -14.44 6.84 12.18
N SER A 123 -14.65 8.09 11.74
CA SER A 123 -13.60 8.89 11.12
C SER A 123 -12.46 9.18 12.09
N ALA A 124 -12.77 9.53 13.33
CA ALA A 124 -11.76 9.78 14.37
C ALA A 124 -10.94 8.51 14.67
N LEU A 125 -11.59 7.35 14.76
CA LEU A 125 -10.92 6.07 14.97
C LEU A 125 -10.02 5.70 13.78
N LEU A 126 -10.50 5.85 12.54
CA LEU A 126 -9.71 5.57 11.35
C LEU A 126 -8.50 6.49 11.24
N LEU A 127 -8.69 7.79 11.51
CA LEU A 127 -7.60 8.77 11.51
C LEU A 127 -6.57 8.44 12.61
N GLY A 128 -7.02 8.14 13.82
CA GLY A 128 -6.14 7.75 14.93
C GLY A 128 -5.33 6.50 14.58
N PHE A 129 -5.98 5.48 14.02
CA PHE A 129 -5.31 4.28 13.54
C PHE A 129 -4.27 4.59 12.46
N ALA A 130 -4.62 5.40 11.46
CA ALA A 130 -3.71 5.81 10.40
C ALA A 130 -2.47 6.53 10.94
N LEU A 131 -2.65 7.50 11.84
CA LEU A 131 -1.56 8.25 12.44
C LEU A 131 -0.62 7.36 13.27
N VAL A 132 -1.18 6.44 14.07
CA VAL A 132 -0.39 5.48 14.85
C VAL A 132 0.40 4.56 13.93
N ALA A 133 -0.23 3.98 12.90
CA ALA A 133 0.42 3.09 11.95
C ALA A 133 1.55 3.80 11.20
N LEU A 134 1.33 5.04 10.72
CA LEU A 134 2.34 5.87 10.08
C LEU A 134 3.51 6.18 11.02
N ALA A 135 3.22 6.59 12.26
CA ALA A 135 4.25 6.88 13.25
C ALA A 135 5.11 5.65 13.59
N LEU A 136 4.48 4.47 13.71
CA LEU A 136 5.19 3.21 13.94
C LEU A 136 6.09 2.85 12.75
N THR A 137 5.57 2.93 11.53
CA THR A 137 6.33 2.65 10.31
C THR A 137 7.54 3.58 10.20
N TYR A 138 7.35 4.87 10.45
CA TYR A 138 8.45 5.86 10.42
C TYR A 138 9.52 5.58 11.48
N ARG A 139 9.11 5.24 12.71
CA ARG A 139 10.05 4.91 13.80
C ARG A 139 10.84 3.64 13.52
N LEU A 140 10.21 2.61 12.98
CA LEU A 140 10.88 1.36 12.61
C LEU A 140 11.89 1.58 11.48
N SER A 141 11.53 2.35 10.48
CA SER A 141 12.42 2.69 9.35
C SER A 141 13.63 3.51 9.74
N ALA A 142 13.46 4.49 10.64
CA ALA A 142 14.56 5.30 11.14
C ALA A 142 15.61 4.47 11.91
N ARG A 143 15.24 3.30 12.44
CA ARG A 143 16.15 2.37 13.09
C ARG A 143 16.94 1.52 12.10
N VAL A 144 16.34 1.17 10.98
CA VAL A 144 17.00 0.34 9.95
C VAL A 144 18.00 1.16 9.14
N GLY A 145 17.70 2.41 8.81
CA GLY A 145 18.60 3.29 8.04
C GLY A 145 19.79 3.85 8.84
N ARG A 146 19.91 3.54 10.14
CA ARG A 146 21.05 3.95 11.00
C ARG A 146 22.07 2.83 11.26
N ARG A 147 21.88 1.66 10.67
CA ARG A 147 22.84 0.55 10.73
C ARG A 147 23.56 0.38 9.40
#